data_ba2a63a5a70618561edca4b879b9de44
#
_entry.id   ba2a63a5a70618561edca4b879b9de44
#
_cell.length_a   1.000
_cell.length_b   1.000
_cell.length_c   1.000
_cell.angle_alpha   90.00
_cell.angle_beta   90.00
_cell.angle_gamma   90.00
#
_symmetry.space_group_name_H-M   'P 1'
#
loop_
_entity.id
_entity.type
_entity.pdbx_description
1 polymer ?
#
loop_
_entity_poly.entity_id
_entity_poly.type
_entity_poly.pdbx_seq_one_letter_code
_entity_poly.pdbx_strand_id
1 'polypeptide(L)'
;MRNADKSMLSKRNNPTSIPYYAALGYLPEALMNFLGLFFIQIAEGEELLDMDELASKFDPENLSKAGAIFDIQKLDWLNGRWLREKLSEDEFLARVEAWAMQGDRLMSGLKLSQSRVQTFGELPDLTGFLLKSDLGLKAENFDGLKKLDHAACLEIIREVAPALEALPDWTAEAIEAELRELSENS
;
A
#
# COMPACT_ATOMS: atom_id res chain seq x y z
N MET A 1 17.22 8.57 -5.41
CA MET A 1 16.03 8.60 -6.28
C MET A 1 15.30 9.91 -6.09
N ARG A 2 14.60 10.37 -7.12
CA ARG A 2 13.87 11.64 -7.15
C ARG A 2 12.43 11.40 -7.57
N ASN A 3 11.52 12.30 -7.18
CA ASN A 3 10.15 12.35 -7.69
C ASN A 3 10.12 12.86 -9.15
N ALA A 4 8.98 12.77 -9.81
CA ALA A 4 8.78 13.32 -11.16
C ALA A 4 9.06 14.83 -11.25
N ASP A 5 8.83 15.58 -10.17
CA ASP A 5 9.15 17.01 -10.02
C ASP A 5 10.64 17.30 -9.71
N LYS A 6 11.50 16.27 -9.76
CA LYS A 6 12.92 16.29 -9.42
C LYS A 6 13.27 16.56 -7.95
N SER A 7 12.29 16.69 -7.06
CA SER A 7 12.49 16.71 -5.61
C SER A 7 13.04 15.36 -5.10
N MET A 8 13.69 15.36 -3.94
CA MET A 8 14.15 14.10 -3.34
C MET A 8 12.94 13.29 -2.83
N LEU A 9 12.97 11.98 -3.08
CA LEU A 9 12.03 11.05 -2.43
C LEU A 9 12.13 11.22 -0.91
N SER A 10 11.02 11.54 -0.27
CA SER A 10 10.94 11.69 1.18
C SER A 10 9.86 10.79 1.76
N LYS A 11 10.09 10.29 2.98
CA LYS A 11 9.12 9.45 3.69
C LYS A 11 7.77 10.15 3.95
N ARG A 12 7.72 11.48 3.87
CA ARG A 12 6.50 12.28 4.11
C ARG A 12 5.58 12.36 2.89
N ASN A 13 6.15 12.35 1.68
CA ASN A 13 5.39 12.58 0.45
C ASN A 13 5.22 11.31 -0.39
N ASN A 14 6.13 10.36 -0.23
CA ASN A 14 6.04 9.06 -0.92
C ASN A 14 6.59 7.98 0.00
N PRO A 15 5.85 6.90 0.22
CA PRO A 15 6.36 5.77 0.97
C PRO A 15 7.61 5.21 0.30
N THR A 16 8.70 5.12 1.08
CA THR A 16 10.00 4.64 0.58
C THR A 16 10.40 3.32 1.22
N SER A 17 9.50 2.71 1.98
CA SER A 17 9.79 1.46 2.70
C SER A 17 9.34 0.24 1.91
N ILE A 18 10.17 -0.80 1.86
CA ILE A 18 9.84 -2.09 1.24
C ILE A 18 8.56 -2.70 1.84
N PRO A 19 8.34 -2.69 3.18
CA PRO A 19 7.11 -3.19 3.78
C PRO A 19 5.83 -2.52 3.24
N TYR A 20 5.90 -1.24 2.88
CA TYR A 20 4.77 -0.56 2.26
C TYR A 20 4.38 -1.20 0.91
N TYR A 21 5.34 -1.41 0.01
CA TYR A 21 5.07 -2.05 -1.28
C TYR A 21 4.64 -3.51 -1.14
N ALA A 22 5.22 -4.25 -0.20
CA ALA A 22 4.78 -5.61 0.11
C ALA A 22 3.32 -5.64 0.58
N ALA A 23 2.92 -4.71 1.45
CA ALA A 23 1.53 -4.60 1.91
C ALA A 23 0.54 -4.23 0.79
N LEU A 24 1.00 -3.51 -0.24
CA LEU A 24 0.22 -3.22 -1.46
C LEU A 24 0.15 -4.39 -2.44
N GLY A 25 0.88 -5.48 -2.21
CA GLY A 25 0.90 -6.65 -3.08
C GLY A 25 1.85 -6.55 -4.27
N TYR A 26 2.86 -5.67 -4.20
CA TYR A 26 3.94 -5.70 -5.19
C TYR A 26 4.82 -6.92 -4.98
N LEU A 27 5.15 -7.60 -6.08
CA LEU A 27 6.10 -8.70 -6.06
C LEU A 27 7.52 -8.18 -5.77
N PRO A 28 8.29 -8.83 -4.89
CA PRO A 28 9.68 -8.43 -4.65
C PRO A 28 10.53 -8.51 -5.92
N GLU A 29 10.27 -9.49 -6.77
CA GLU A 29 10.93 -9.65 -8.08
C GLU A 29 10.65 -8.46 -9.01
N ALA A 30 9.41 -7.99 -9.07
CA ALA A 30 9.04 -6.83 -9.89
C ALA A 30 9.67 -5.54 -9.35
N LEU A 31 9.74 -5.38 -8.03
CA LEU A 31 10.38 -4.24 -7.40
C LEU A 31 11.91 -4.25 -7.67
N MET A 32 12.55 -5.40 -7.55
CA MET A 32 13.98 -5.56 -7.87
C MET A 32 14.25 -5.30 -9.34
N ASN A 33 13.42 -5.83 -10.23
CA ASN A 33 13.51 -5.57 -11.66
C ASN A 33 13.37 -4.05 -11.96
N PHE A 34 12.36 -3.39 -11.40
CA PHE A 34 12.17 -1.96 -11.55
C PHE A 34 13.39 -1.14 -11.09
N LEU A 35 13.95 -1.48 -9.92
CA LEU A 35 15.13 -0.82 -9.40
C LEU A 35 16.38 -1.09 -10.26
N GLY A 36 16.51 -2.33 -10.77
CA GLY A 36 17.61 -2.73 -11.66
C GLY A 36 17.65 -1.93 -12.95
N LEU A 37 16.48 -1.58 -13.51
CA LEU A 37 16.38 -0.78 -14.73
C LEU A 37 17.01 0.62 -14.63
N PHE A 38 17.27 1.12 -13.43
CA PHE A 38 18.00 2.38 -13.26
C PHE A 38 19.51 2.26 -13.52
N PHE A 39 20.02 1.05 -13.55
CA PHE A 39 21.46 0.77 -13.58
C PHE A 39 21.91 0.00 -14.83
N ILE A 40 20.98 -0.39 -15.67
CA ILE A 40 21.26 -1.13 -16.91
C ILE A 40 20.66 -0.42 -18.11
N GLN A 41 21.30 -0.58 -19.26
CA GLN A 41 20.73 -0.15 -20.55
C GLN A 41 20.09 -1.35 -21.22
N ILE A 42 18.82 -1.22 -21.57
CA ILE A 42 18.04 -2.26 -22.23
C ILE A 42 17.31 -1.69 -23.43
N ALA A 43 16.99 -2.55 -24.39
CA ALA A 43 16.13 -2.20 -25.51
C ALA A 43 14.67 -2.03 -25.05
N GLU A 44 13.92 -1.21 -25.77
CA GLU A 44 12.48 -1.05 -25.54
C GLU A 44 11.75 -2.40 -25.71
N GLY A 45 10.93 -2.75 -24.74
CA GLY A 45 10.20 -4.02 -24.70
C GLY A 45 10.90 -5.15 -23.95
N GLU A 46 12.18 -5.00 -23.60
CA GLU A 46 12.96 -6.01 -22.87
C GLU A 46 13.07 -5.72 -21.36
N GLU A 47 12.16 -4.93 -20.80
CA GLU A 47 12.23 -4.49 -19.40
C GLU A 47 11.91 -5.58 -18.38
N LEU A 48 11.33 -6.70 -18.80
CA LEU A 48 10.93 -7.79 -17.88
C LEU A 48 12.08 -8.77 -17.65
N LEU A 49 12.95 -8.44 -16.71
CA LEU A 49 14.17 -9.17 -16.40
C LEU A 49 14.10 -9.82 -15.03
N ASP A 50 14.50 -11.10 -14.94
CA ASP A 50 14.70 -11.76 -13.67
C ASP A 50 16.03 -11.35 -13.01
N MET A 51 16.32 -11.92 -11.82
CA MET A 51 17.52 -11.55 -11.06
C MET A 51 18.81 -11.97 -11.76
N ASP A 52 18.82 -13.10 -12.45
CA ASP A 52 20.02 -13.60 -13.16
C ASP A 52 20.29 -12.76 -14.41
N GLU A 53 19.23 -12.40 -15.12
CA GLU A 53 19.29 -11.47 -16.26
C GLU A 53 19.76 -10.07 -15.83
N LEU A 54 19.24 -9.54 -14.73
CA LEU A 54 19.69 -8.27 -14.15
C LEU A 54 21.15 -8.32 -13.76
N ALA A 55 21.58 -9.38 -13.05
CA ALA A 55 22.95 -9.55 -12.62
C ALA A 55 23.91 -9.65 -13.81
N SER A 56 23.51 -10.35 -14.88
CA SER A 56 24.33 -10.51 -16.08
C SER A 56 24.53 -9.22 -16.87
N LYS A 57 23.56 -8.33 -16.81
CA LYS A 57 23.55 -7.02 -17.51
C LYS A 57 24.09 -5.87 -16.69
N PHE A 58 24.29 -6.09 -15.37
CA PHE A 58 24.75 -5.06 -14.45
C PHE A 58 26.24 -4.75 -14.66
N ASP A 59 26.53 -3.50 -14.99
CA ASP A 59 27.91 -3.00 -15.13
C ASP A 59 28.15 -1.84 -14.15
N PRO A 60 28.95 -2.04 -13.11
CA PRO A 60 29.27 -1.00 -12.12
C PRO A 60 29.96 0.23 -12.73
N GLU A 61 30.65 0.11 -13.87
CA GLU A 61 31.37 1.21 -14.51
C GLU A 61 30.41 2.15 -15.25
N ASN A 62 29.23 1.65 -15.66
CA ASN A 62 28.20 2.40 -16.37
C ASN A 62 27.12 3.02 -15.47
N LEU A 63 27.35 3.06 -14.15
CA LEU A 63 26.38 3.64 -13.21
C LEU A 63 26.16 5.13 -13.49
N SER A 64 24.92 5.50 -13.85
CA SER A 64 24.53 6.88 -14.00
C SER A 64 24.61 7.64 -12.67
N LYS A 65 25.38 8.73 -12.63
CA LYS A 65 25.42 9.66 -11.49
C LYS A 65 24.18 10.55 -11.40
N ALA A 66 23.34 10.56 -12.42
CA ALA A 66 22.05 11.27 -12.40
C ALA A 66 21.06 10.54 -11.48
N GLY A 67 20.41 11.28 -10.60
CA GLY A 67 19.41 10.70 -9.71
C GLY A 67 18.23 10.13 -10.52
N ALA A 68 18.00 8.82 -10.44
CA ALA A 68 16.89 8.15 -11.10
C ALA A 68 15.54 8.70 -10.61
N ILE A 69 14.60 8.87 -11.54
CA ILE A 69 13.23 9.29 -11.24
C ILE A 69 12.43 8.03 -10.89
N PHE A 70 11.82 8.01 -9.72
CA PHE A 70 10.92 6.95 -9.29
C PHE A 70 9.55 7.17 -9.93
N ASP A 71 9.25 6.36 -10.94
CA ASP A 71 7.99 6.38 -11.66
C ASP A 71 7.10 5.22 -11.17
N ILE A 72 6.08 5.55 -10.39
CA ILE A 72 5.15 4.55 -9.84
C ILE A 72 4.32 3.88 -10.95
N GLN A 73 3.96 4.61 -12.01
CA GLN A 73 3.19 4.05 -13.11
C GLN A 73 3.99 2.97 -13.86
N LYS A 74 5.30 3.20 -14.02
CA LYS A 74 6.19 2.19 -14.58
C LYS A 74 6.35 0.98 -13.66
N LEU A 75 6.40 1.19 -12.35
CA LEU A 75 6.42 0.08 -11.37
C LEU A 75 5.12 -0.73 -11.42
N ASP A 76 3.95 -0.07 -11.47
CA ASP A 76 2.65 -0.73 -11.59
C ASP A 76 2.56 -1.57 -12.86
N TRP A 77 2.96 -0.99 -13.98
CA TRP A 77 2.99 -1.68 -15.27
C TRP A 77 3.90 -2.91 -15.24
N LEU A 78 5.11 -2.76 -14.68
CA LEU A 78 6.07 -3.85 -14.60
C LEU A 78 5.60 -4.96 -13.65
N ASN A 79 5.04 -4.59 -12.49
CA ASN A 79 4.46 -5.55 -11.55
C ASN A 79 3.30 -6.32 -12.20
N GLY A 80 2.43 -5.62 -12.94
CA GLY A 80 1.36 -6.25 -13.70
C GLY A 80 1.87 -7.23 -14.77
N ARG A 81 2.98 -6.92 -15.44
CA ARG A 81 3.63 -7.85 -16.37
C ARG A 81 4.18 -9.09 -15.66
N TRP A 82 4.87 -8.91 -14.52
CA TRP A 82 5.35 -10.01 -13.70
C TRP A 82 4.24 -10.96 -13.29
N LEU A 83 3.11 -10.43 -12.80
CA LEU A 83 1.95 -11.23 -12.41
C LEU A 83 1.37 -12.06 -13.57
N ARG A 84 1.36 -11.51 -14.79
CA ARG A 84 0.75 -12.17 -15.96
C ARG A 84 1.69 -13.04 -16.77
N GLU A 85 2.97 -12.69 -16.84
CA GLU A 85 3.90 -13.26 -17.81
C GLU A 85 4.96 -14.16 -17.15
N LYS A 86 5.25 -13.97 -15.86
CA LYS A 86 6.30 -14.72 -15.15
C LYS A 86 5.76 -15.73 -14.13
N LEU A 87 4.51 -15.56 -13.65
CA LEU A 87 3.90 -16.52 -12.74
C LEU A 87 2.97 -17.48 -13.47
N SER A 88 3.04 -18.76 -13.12
CA SER A 88 1.98 -19.72 -13.44
C SER A 88 0.71 -19.44 -12.62
N GLU A 89 -0.43 -20.04 -12.97
CA GLU A 89 -1.66 -19.90 -12.20
C GLU A 89 -1.50 -20.38 -10.75
N ASP A 90 -0.83 -21.49 -10.53
CA ASP A 90 -0.58 -22.05 -9.20
C ASP A 90 0.31 -21.13 -8.36
N GLU A 91 1.38 -20.58 -8.95
CA GLU A 91 2.25 -19.62 -8.27
C GLU A 91 1.51 -18.32 -7.96
N PHE A 92 0.68 -17.83 -8.89
CA PHE A 92 -0.13 -16.64 -8.65
C PHE A 92 -1.09 -16.86 -7.47
N LEU A 93 -1.82 -17.98 -7.42
CA LEU A 93 -2.72 -18.32 -6.32
C LEU A 93 -1.98 -18.43 -4.98
N ALA A 94 -0.84 -19.10 -4.96
CA ALA A 94 0.00 -19.22 -3.75
C ALA A 94 0.50 -17.85 -3.26
N ARG A 95 0.87 -16.93 -4.18
CA ARG A 95 1.29 -15.56 -3.84
C ARG A 95 0.14 -14.73 -3.30
N VAL A 96 -1.07 -14.86 -3.87
CA VAL A 96 -2.27 -14.17 -3.38
C VAL A 96 -2.61 -14.64 -1.97
N GLU A 97 -2.60 -15.96 -1.72
CA GLU A 97 -2.86 -16.52 -0.39
C GLU A 97 -1.83 -16.01 0.63
N ALA A 98 -0.53 -16.10 0.31
CA ALA A 98 0.53 -15.62 1.18
C ALA A 98 0.40 -14.13 1.50
N TRP A 99 0.07 -13.29 0.48
CA TRP A 99 -0.12 -11.85 0.66
C TRP A 99 -1.36 -11.53 1.49
N ALA A 100 -2.48 -12.19 1.24
CA ALA A 100 -3.74 -11.97 1.97
C ALA A 100 -3.60 -12.34 3.45
N MET A 101 -2.78 -13.35 3.77
CA MET A 101 -2.53 -13.80 5.15
C MET A 101 -1.39 -13.03 5.84
N GLN A 102 -0.66 -12.17 5.13
CA GLN A 102 0.40 -11.37 5.72
C GLN A 102 -0.14 -10.33 6.72
N GLY A 103 0.47 -10.30 7.90
CA GLY A 103 0.29 -9.21 8.88
C GLY A 103 -0.99 -9.26 9.69
N ASP A 104 -1.62 -10.41 9.86
CA ASP A 104 -2.83 -10.62 10.69
C ASP A 104 -4.04 -9.70 10.38
N ARG A 105 -3.94 -8.78 9.42
CA ARG A 105 -5.00 -7.79 9.13
C ARG A 105 -6.29 -8.45 8.70
N LEU A 106 -6.22 -9.33 7.70
CA LEU A 106 -7.40 -10.06 7.22
C LEU A 106 -7.91 -11.01 8.29
N MET A 107 -7.03 -11.77 8.94
CA MET A 107 -7.42 -12.71 9.99
C MET A 107 -8.06 -12.01 11.20
N SER A 108 -7.54 -10.87 11.59
CA SER A 108 -8.15 -10.05 12.65
C SER A 108 -9.52 -9.52 12.24
N GLY A 109 -9.65 -9.03 11.00
CA GLY A 109 -10.93 -8.59 10.45
C GLY A 109 -11.96 -9.73 10.38
N LEU A 110 -11.56 -10.93 9.95
CA LEU A 110 -12.43 -12.10 9.93
C LEU A 110 -12.89 -12.51 11.34
N LYS A 111 -11.99 -12.51 12.33
CA LYS A 111 -12.36 -12.76 13.74
C LYS A 111 -13.38 -11.75 14.26
N LEU A 112 -13.18 -10.46 13.98
CA LEU A 112 -14.11 -9.39 14.36
C LEU A 112 -15.45 -9.48 13.63
N SER A 113 -15.49 -10.07 12.45
CA SER A 113 -16.71 -10.24 11.66
C SER A 113 -17.58 -11.40 12.14
N GLN A 114 -17.03 -12.38 12.88
CA GLN A 114 -17.73 -13.59 13.30
C GLN A 114 -19.06 -13.29 14.01
N SER A 115 -19.12 -12.26 14.84
CA SER A 115 -20.33 -11.87 15.58
C SER A 115 -21.30 -10.99 14.77
N ARG A 116 -20.93 -10.61 13.55
CA ARG A 116 -21.68 -9.64 12.73
C ARG A 116 -22.25 -10.22 11.44
N VAL A 117 -21.79 -11.40 11.02
CA VAL A 117 -22.26 -12.05 9.80
C VAL A 117 -23.27 -13.14 10.10
N GLN A 118 -24.24 -13.29 9.21
CA GLN A 118 -25.17 -14.41 9.18
C GLN A 118 -24.74 -15.46 8.16
N THR A 119 -24.05 -15.02 7.10
CA THR A 119 -23.51 -15.89 6.04
C THR A 119 -22.10 -15.47 5.66
N PHE A 120 -21.29 -16.38 5.16
CA PHE A 120 -19.95 -16.05 4.65
C PHE A 120 -19.99 -15.13 3.44
N GLY A 121 -21.09 -15.07 2.71
CA GLY A 121 -21.26 -14.14 1.59
C GLY A 121 -21.23 -12.67 1.97
N GLU A 122 -21.38 -12.33 3.25
CA GLU A 122 -21.31 -10.95 3.77
C GLU A 122 -19.87 -10.51 4.11
N LEU A 123 -18.92 -11.46 4.19
CA LEU A 123 -17.53 -11.16 4.55
C LEU A 123 -16.84 -10.17 3.59
N PRO A 124 -17.01 -10.23 2.25
CA PRO A 124 -16.40 -9.28 1.34
C PRO A 124 -16.76 -7.82 1.66
N ASP A 125 -17.99 -7.55 2.05
CA ASP A 125 -18.46 -6.20 2.40
C ASP A 125 -17.86 -5.71 3.72
N LEU A 126 -17.68 -6.61 4.68
CA LEU A 126 -17.16 -6.31 6.02
C LEU A 126 -15.63 -6.25 6.08
N THR A 127 -14.93 -6.99 5.24
CA THR A 127 -13.47 -7.15 5.33
C THR A 127 -12.72 -6.71 4.08
N GLY A 128 -13.41 -6.49 2.97
CA GLY A 128 -12.79 -6.16 1.68
C GLY A 128 -11.93 -4.90 1.71
N PHE A 129 -12.24 -3.95 2.59
CA PHE A 129 -11.43 -2.74 2.78
C PHE A 129 -10.03 -3.05 3.34
N LEU A 130 -9.85 -4.17 4.05
CA LEU A 130 -8.55 -4.59 4.60
C LEU A 130 -7.56 -5.01 3.52
N LEU A 131 -8.06 -5.37 2.34
CA LEU A 131 -7.27 -5.77 1.17
C LEU A 131 -7.03 -4.61 0.20
N LYS A 132 -7.64 -3.44 0.44
CA LYS A 132 -7.44 -2.26 -0.41
C LYS A 132 -6.25 -1.44 0.05
N SER A 133 -5.44 -1.00 -0.90
CA SER A 133 -4.36 -0.03 -0.67
C SER A 133 -4.89 1.39 -0.48
N ASP A 134 -5.98 1.71 -1.18
CA ASP A 134 -6.72 2.97 -1.09
C ASP A 134 -8.19 2.65 -0.89
N LEU A 135 -8.78 3.20 0.14
CA LEU A 135 -10.21 3.02 0.42
C LEU A 135 -11.09 3.71 -0.60
N GLY A 136 -10.53 4.62 -1.40
CA GLY A 136 -11.25 5.39 -2.41
C GLY A 136 -12.41 6.19 -1.81
N LEU A 137 -12.25 6.68 -0.58
CA LEU A 137 -13.30 7.42 0.12
C LEU A 137 -13.63 8.70 -0.62
N LYS A 138 -14.92 8.92 -0.85
CA LYS A 138 -15.49 10.12 -1.47
C LYS A 138 -16.39 10.83 -0.49
N ALA A 139 -16.68 12.11 -0.74
CA ALA A 139 -17.61 12.90 0.09
C ALA A 139 -18.96 12.17 0.31
N GLU A 140 -19.47 11.49 -0.72
CA GLU A 140 -20.70 10.70 -0.68
C GLU A 140 -20.68 9.59 0.39
N ASN A 141 -19.51 9.07 0.75
CA ASN A 141 -19.38 8.05 1.79
C ASN A 141 -19.69 8.59 3.20
N PHE A 142 -19.75 9.90 3.35
CA PHE A 142 -20.01 10.60 4.61
C PHE A 142 -21.42 11.21 4.69
N ASP A 143 -22.25 11.05 3.66
CA ASP A 143 -23.63 11.59 3.59
C ASP A 143 -24.55 11.06 4.70
N GLY A 144 -24.19 9.96 5.35
CA GLY A 144 -24.90 9.41 6.51
C GLY A 144 -24.72 10.20 7.82
N LEU A 145 -23.75 11.11 7.88
CA LEU A 145 -23.45 11.94 9.05
C LEU A 145 -24.38 13.18 9.08
N LYS A 146 -25.68 12.94 9.21
CA LYS A 146 -26.78 13.92 9.06
C LYS A 146 -26.69 15.24 9.89
N LYS A 147 -25.70 15.39 10.75
CA LYS A 147 -25.56 16.55 11.63
C LYS A 147 -24.28 17.36 11.43
N LEU A 148 -23.37 16.90 10.59
CA LEU A 148 -22.08 17.55 10.38
C LEU A 148 -21.95 17.93 8.91
N ASP A 149 -21.56 19.17 8.66
CA ASP A 149 -21.18 19.60 7.33
C ASP A 149 -19.74 19.12 7.01
N HIS A 150 -19.34 19.27 5.76
CA HIS A 150 -18.04 18.82 5.29
C HIS A 150 -16.88 19.53 6.00
N ALA A 151 -17.04 20.81 6.36
CA ALA A 151 -16.00 21.59 7.03
C ALA A 151 -15.81 21.09 8.47
N ALA A 152 -16.89 20.84 9.21
CA ALA A 152 -16.86 20.28 10.54
C ALA A 152 -16.24 18.86 10.56
N CYS A 153 -16.56 18.02 9.56
CA CYS A 153 -15.92 16.70 9.44
C CYS A 153 -14.39 16.81 9.24
N LEU A 154 -13.94 17.76 8.41
CA LEU A 154 -12.51 17.98 8.19
C LEU A 154 -11.79 18.49 9.45
N GLU A 155 -12.43 19.36 10.24
CA GLU A 155 -11.88 19.83 11.51
C GLU A 155 -11.71 18.68 12.50
N ILE A 156 -12.73 17.85 12.67
CA ILE A 156 -12.67 16.67 13.53
C ILE A 156 -11.54 15.73 13.09
N ILE A 157 -11.42 15.44 11.80
CA ILE A 157 -10.36 14.55 11.29
C ILE A 157 -8.96 15.14 11.54
N ARG A 158 -8.79 16.46 11.38
CA ARG A 158 -7.52 17.14 11.64
C ARG A 158 -7.09 17.09 13.10
N GLU A 159 -8.03 17.02 14.00
CA GLU A 159 -7.80 16.89 15.43
C GLU A 159 -7.55 15.43 15.83
N VAL A 160 -8.42 14.53 15.39
CA VAL A 160 -8.41 13.12 15.76
C VAL A 160 -7.24 12.36 15.15
N ALA A 161 -6.89 12.59 13.88
CA ALA A 161 -5.88 11.80 13.21
C ALA A 161 -4.48 11.92 13.88
N PRO A 162 -3.96 13.11 14.21
CA PRO A 162 -2.68 13.23 14.92
C PRO A 162 -2.70 12.63 16.32
N ALA A 163 -3.82 12.73 17.04
CA ALA A 163 -3.96 12.17 18.38
C ALA A 163 -3.88 10.64 18.34
N LEU A 164 -4.60 10.02 17.40
CA LEU A 164 -4.52 8.57 17.20
C LEU A 164 -3.14 8.12 16.72
N GLU A 165 -2.47 8.88 15.86
CA GLU A 165 -1.10 8.58 15.40
C GLU A 165 -0.07 8.62 16.52
N ALA A 166 -0.33 9.41 17.57
CA ALA A 166 0.54 9.55 18.75
C ALA A 166 0.36 8.44 19.78
N LEU A 167 -0.67 7.60 19.67
CA LEU A 167 -0.90 6.51 20.60
C LEU A 167 0.26 5.51 20.61
N PRO A 168 0.83 5.19 21.79
CA PRO A 168 1.91 4.21 21.90
C PRO A 168 1.44 2.79 21.56
N ASP A 169 0.18 2.46 21.87
CA ASP A 169 -0.43 1.17 21.62
C ASP A 169 -1.79 1.34 20.95
N TRP A 170 -1.99 0.63 19.84
CA TRP A 170 -3.26 0.62 19.10
C TRP A 170 -4.19 -0.49 19.61
N THR A 171 -4.74 -0.31 20.80
CA THR A 171 -5.77 -1.17 21.38
C THR A 171 -7.14 -0.50 21.33
N ALA A 172 -8.22 -1.29 21.39
CA ALA A 172 -9.56 -0.74 21.39
C ALA A 172 -9.78 0.22 22.59
N GLU A 173 -9.24 -0.15 23.73
CA GLU A 173 -9.33 0.62 24.97
C GLU A 173 -8.58 1.96 24.89
N ALA A 174 -7.36 1.95 24.32
CA ALA A 174 -6.57 3.17 24.16
C ALA A 174 -7.22 4.13 23.14
N ILE A 175 -7.71 3.61 22.03
CA ILE A 175 -8.43 4.40 21.01
C ILE A 175 -9.71 4.98 21.60
N GLU A 176 -10.49 4.19 22.34
CA GLU A 176 -11.73 4.67 22.97
C GLU A 176 -11.46 5.76 23.99
N ALA A 177 -10.42 5.60 24.84
CA ALA A 177 -10.05 6.59 25.85
C ALA A 177 -9.67 7.92 25.19
N GLU A 178 -8.82 7.89 24.16
CA GLU A 178 -8.39 9.09 23.41
C GLU A 178 -9.56 9.81 22.75
N LEU A 179 -10.44 9.07 22.07
CA LEU A 179 -11.62 9.64 21.43
C LEU A 179 -12.62 10.25 22.44
N ARG A 180 -12.75 9.68 23.64
CA ARG A 180 -13.57 10.26 24.70
C ARG A 180 -12.97 11.56 25.20
N GLU A 181 -11.66 11.61 25.46
CA GLU A 181 -10.97 12.81 25.91
C GLU A 181 -11.12 13.96 24.91
N LEU A 182 -10.92 13.68 23.62
CA LEU A 182 -11.14 14.67 22.56
C LEU A 182 -12.60 15.15 22.51
N SER A 183 -13.57 14.25 22.68
CA SER A 183 -15.00 14.59 22.67
C SER A 183 -15.43 15.44 23.86
N GLU A 184 -14.75 15.35 25.01
CA GLU A 184 -15.05 16.14 26.22
C GLU A 184 -14.42 17.54 26.16
N ASN A 185 -13.36 17.70 25.36
CA ASN A 185 -12.59 18.94 25.21
C ASN A 185 -13.04 19.81 23.99
N SER A 186 -13.92 19.29 23.12
CA SER A 186 -14.46 19.97 21.94
C SER A 186 -15.86 20.50 22.20
#